data_57980839cf3013bb4f392d7619481207
#
_entry.id   57980839cf3013bb4f392d7619481207
#
_cell.length_a   1.000
_cell.length_b   1.000
_cell.length_c   1.000
_cell.angle_alpha   90.00
_cell.angle_beta   90.00
_cell.angle_gamma   90.00
#
_symmetry.space_group_name_H-M   'P 1'
#
loop_
_entity.id
_entity.type
_entity.pdbx_description
1 polymer ?
#
loop_
_entity_poly.entity_id
_entity_poly.type
_entity_poly.pdbx_seq_one_letter_code
_entity_poly.pdbx_strand_id
1 'polypeptide(L)'
;MPYYRYKAAQLKLLQIMHDKGAIPGKPLLRPALREEARKHIGDTGLLDHLLKHMTNTVISNGQRFRRRHNSEGAMEYWLEDARLMDIRKQAGVEPYWVPPSGWKIGDVITEN
;
A
#
# COMPACT_ATOMS: atom_id res chain seq x y z
N MET A 1 22.90 0.63 7.33
CA MET A 1 22.26 1.76 6.65
C MET A 1 21.77 2.78 7.65
N PRO A 2 22.05 4.08 7.45
CA PRO A 2 21.54 5.12 8.36
C PRO A 2 20.01 5.16 8.37
N TYR A 3 19.45 5.30 9.56
CA TYR A 3 18.00 5.32 9.76
C TYR A 3 17.30 6.40 8.92
N TYR A 4 17.89 7.60 8.85
CA TYR A 4 17.27 8.69 8.10
C TYR A 4 17.15 8.40 6.60
N ARG A 5 18.12 7.67 6.03
CA ARG A 5 18.09 7.28 4.62
C ARG A 5 16.96 6.29 4.36
N TYR A 6 16.83 5.31 5.23
CA TYR A 6 15.72 4.34 5.18
C TYR A 6 14.37 5.06 5.26
N LYS A 7 14.24 5.95 6.25
CA LYS A 7 12.99 6.68 6.47
C LYS A 7 12.66 7.61 5.31
N ALA A 8 13.65 8.29 4.75
CA ALA A 8 13.46 9.16 3.59
C ALA A 8 12.99 8.37 2.36
N ALA A 9 13.59 7.20 2.11
CA ALA A 9 13.18 6.34 1.00
C ALA A 9 11.76 5.82 1.21
N GLN A 10 11.40 5.44 2.43
CA GLN A 10 10.07 4.99 2.80
C GLN A 10 9.02 6.07 2.52
N LEU A 11 9.29 7.30 2.95
CA LEU A 11 8.39 8.43 2.73
C LEU A 11 8.26 8.77 1.24
N LYS A 12 9.36 8.66 0.49
CA LYS A 12 9.33 8.90 -0.95
C LYS A 12 8.48 7.88 -1.68
N LEU A 13 8.63 6.62 -1.31
CA LEU A 13 7.82 5.53 -1.88
C LEU A 13 6.34 5.76 -1.60
N LEU A 14 6.01 6.16 -0.37
CA LEU A 14 4.66 6.50 0.01
C LEU A 14 4.10 7.65 -0.85
N GLN A 15 4.89 8.69 -1.05
CA GLN A 15 4.48 9.85 -1.84
C GLN A 15 4.18 9.45 -3.28
N ILE A 16 5.01 8.60 -3.88
CA ILE A 16 4.80 8.10 -5.23
C ILE A 16 3.48 7.32 -5.32
N MET A 17 3.23 6.45 -4.38
CA MET A 17 2.00 5.66 -4.35
C MET A 17 0.77 6.56 -4.20
N HIS A 18 0.86 7.56 -3.34
CA HIS A 18 -0.21 8.54 -3.16
C HIS A 18 -0.46 9.33 -4.47
N ASP A 19 0.59 9.82 -5.09
CA ASP A 19 0.48 10.62 -6.32
C ASP A 19 -0.06 9.80 -7.50
N LYS A 20 0.21 8.51 -7.52
CA LYS A 20 -0.32 7.59 -8.54
C LYS A 20 -1.72 7.08 -8.21
N GLY A 21 -2.28 7.48 -7.07
CA GLY A 21 -3.62 7.07 -6.69
C GLY A 21 -3.78 5.60 -6.36
N ALA A 22 -2.74 4.99 -5.78
CA ALA A 22 -2.76 3.58 -5.39
C ALA A 22 -3.62 3.39 -4.14
N ILE A 23 -4.84 2.91 -4.32
CA ILE A 23 -5.85 2.71 -3.26
C ILE A 23 -6.43 1.30 -3.40
N PRO A 24 -7.22 0.84 -2.41
CA PRO A 24 -7.93 -0.44 -2.56
C PRO A 24 -8.75 -0.47 -3.85
N GLY A 25 -8.58 -1.52 -4.62
CA GLY A 25 -9.25 -1.66 -5.92
C GLY A 25 -8.52 -1.02 -7.09
N LYS A 26 -7.52 -0.17 -6.83
CA LYS A 26 -6.70 0.47 -7.87
C LYS A 26 -5.22 0.37 -7.51
N PRO A 27 -4.67 -0.84 -7.39
CA PRO A 27 -3.28 -1.02 -7.00
C PRO A 27 -2.33 -0.67 -8.15
N LEU A 28 -1.06 -0.45 -7.78
CA LEU A 28 0.04 -0.36 -8.74
C LEU A 28 0.72 -1.71 -8.85
N LEU A 29 1.05 -2.14 -10.05
CA LEU A 29 1.87 -3.32 -10.25
C LEU A 29 3.32 -3.01 -9.89
N ARG A 30 4.05 -4.02 -9.42
CA ARG A 30 5.44 -3.87 -9.00
C ARG A 30 6.33 -3.20 -10.04
N PRO A 31 6.31 -3.60 -11.34
CA PRO A 31 7.15 -2.94 -12.33
C PRO A 31 6.89 -1.45 -12.46
N ALA A 32 5.62 -1.04 -12.45
CA ALA A 32 5.25 0.37 -12.56
C ALA A 32 5.71 1.17 -11.35
N LEU A 33 5.48 0.64 -10.14
CA LEU A 33 5.93 1.30 -8.92
C LEU A 33 7.45 1.38 -8.85
N ARG A 34 8.14 0.29 -9.16
CA ARG A 34 9.60 0.23 -9.13
C ARG A 34 10.24 1.19 -10.13
N GLU A 35 9.70 1.26 -11.35
CA GLU A 35 10.21 2.17 -12.38
C GLU A 35 10.12 3.62 -11.93
N GLU A 36 8.99 4.02 -11.38
CA GLU A 36 8.80 5.39 -10.89
C GLU A 36 9.71 5.67 -9.68
N ALA A 37 9.79 4.73 -8.76
CA ALA A 37 10.61 4.89 -7.55
C ALA A 37 12.11 4.99 -7.88
N ARG A 38 12.58 4.32 -8.92
CA ARG A 38 13.99 4.38 -9.35
C ARG A 38 14.42 5.77 -9.77
N LYS A 39 13.49 6.62 -10.16
CA LYS A 39 13.80 8.03 -10.51
C LYS A 39 14.20 8.84 -9.28
N HIS A 40 13.82 8.41 -8.09
CA HIS A 40 13.99 9.17 -6.85
C HIS A 40 14.85 8.44 -5.81
N ILE A 41 14.93 7.13 -5.88
CA ILE A 41 15.69 6.30 -4.93
C ILE A 41 16.79 5.61 -5.72
N GLY A 42 18.02 6.10 -5.56
CA GLY A 42 19.17 5.57 -6.30
C GLY A 42 19.65 4.21 -5.80
N ASP A 43 19.45 3.93 -4.52
CA ASP A 43 19.85 2.66 -3.91
C ASP A 43 18.84 1.56 -4.23
N THR A 44 19.14 0.74 -5.23
CA THR A 44 18.23 -0.33 -5.68
C THR A 44 18.05 -1.41 -4.64
N GLY A 45 19.09 -1.71 -3.88
CA GLY A 45 18.99 -2.70 -2.80
C GLY A 45 18.03 -2.25 -1.72
N LEU A 46 18.09 -0.97 -1.34
CA LEU A 46 17.15 -0.39 -0.39
C LEU A 46 15.73 -0.41 -0.93
N LEU A 47 15.54 -0.01 -2.19
CA LEU A 47 14.21 -0.01 -2.80
C LEU A 47 13.61 -1.41 -2.81
N ASP A 48 14.35 -2.41 -3.25
CA ASP A 48 13.86 -3.79 -3.29
C ASP A 48 13.58 -4.32 -1.89
N HIS A 49 14.40 -3.94 -0.90
CA HIS A 49 14.15 -4.28 0.50
C HIS A 49 12.82 -3.68 0.99
N LEU A 50 12.56 -2.41 0.71
CA LEU A 50 11.31 -1.75 1.11
C LEU A 50 10.11 -2.41 0.45
N LEU A 51 10.18 -2.67 -0.85
CA LEU A 51 9.08 -3.32 -1.58
C LEU A 51 8.74 -4.70 -1.03
N LYS A 52 9.72 -5.39 -0.47
CA LYS A 52 9.54 -6.72 0.10
C LYS A 52 9.07 -6.70 1.55
N HIS A 53 9.57 -5.76 2.35
CA HIS A 53 9.42 -5.82 3.81
C HIS A 53 8.50 -4.76 4.43
N MET A 54 8.05 -3.75 3.68
CA MET A 54 7.14 -2.73 4.22
C MET A 54 5.70 -3.22 4.40
N THR A 55 5.39 -4.40 3.92
CA THR A 55 4.00 -4.88 3.88
C THR A 55 3.36 -4.78 5.28
N ASN A 56 2.14 -4.28 5.32
CA ASN A 56 1.33 -4.03 6.52
C ASN A 56 1.90 -2.98 7.47
N THR A 57 2.98 -2.29 7.11
CA THR A 57 3.53 -1.20 7.92
C THR A 57 2.59 0.00 7.88
N VAL A 58 2.27 0.55 9.05
CA VAL A 58 1.52 1.80 9.17
C VAL A 58 2.52 2.95 9.10
N ILE A 59 2.22 3.92 8.27
CA ILE A 59 3.08 5.07 8.03
C ILE A 59 2.49 6.30 8.73
N SER A 60 3.30 7.34 8.91
CA SER A 60 3.01 8.49 9.78
C SER A 60 1.69 9.22 9.50
N ASN A 61 1.10 9.05 8.33
CA ASN A 61 -0.17 9.69 7.97
C ASN A 61 -1.41 8.79 8.23
N GLY A 62 -1.25 7.71 8.98
CA GLY A 62 -2.35 6.78 9.25
C GLY A 62 -2.70 5.86 8.10
N GLN A 63 -1.83 5.77 7.13
CA GLN A 63 -1.98 4.88 5.99
C GLN A 63 -1.16 3.62 6.21
N ARG A 64 -1.69 2.48 5.79
CA ARG A 64 -1.01 1.20 5.81
C ARG A 64 -0.51 0.86 4.42
N PHE A 65 0.73 0.45 4.31
CA PHE A 65 1.33 -0.05 3.08
C PHE A 65 0.86 -1.49 2.86
N ARG A 66 0.27 -1.77 1.70
CA ARG A 66 -0.26 -3.09 1.39
C ARG A 66 0.35 -3.64 0.11
N ARG A 67 0.49 -4.95 0.09
CA ARG A 67 0.87 -5.66 -1.14
C ARG A 67 0.28 -7.06 -1.13
N ARG A 68 0.05 -7.60 -2.31
CA ARG A 68 -0.34 -9.01 -2.48
C ARG A 68 -0.08 -9.46 -3.90
N HIS A 69 0.02 -10.76 -4.10
CA HIS A 69 -0.07 -11.33 -5.44
C HIS A 69 -1.53 -11.29 -5.90
N ASN A 70 -1.75 -10.85 -7.14
CA ASN A 70 -3.10 -10.92 -7.73
C ASN A 70 -3.34 -12.31 -8.31
N SER A 71 -4.52 -12.52 -8.90
CA SER A 71 -4.91 -13.80 -9.47
C SER A 71 -3.99 -14.28 -10.61
N GLU A 72 -3.25 -13.38 -11.22
CA GLU A 72 -2.29 -13.69 -12.29
C GLU A 72 -0.88 -13.91 -11.77
N GLY A 73 -0.68 -13.87 -10.45
CA GLY A 73 0.63 -14.04 -9.83
C GLY A 73 1.50 -12.80 -9.84
N ALA A 74 0.99 -11.67 -10.30
CA ALA A 74 1.72 -10.40 -10.27
C ALA A 74 1.59 -9.75 -8.91
N MET A 75 2.68 -9.09 -8.45
CA MET A 75 2.66 -8.36 -7.18
C MET A 75 2.07 -6.98 -7.38
N GLU A 76 1.08 -6.64 -6.57
CA GLU A 76 0.44 -5.34 -6.60
C GLU A 76 0.52 -4.65 -5.24
N TYR A 77 0.52 -3.31 -5.27
CA TYR A 77 0.77 -2.46 -4.10
C TYR A 77 -0.26 -1.35 -4.03
N TRP A 78 -0.69 -1.01 -2.81
CA TRP A 78 -1.58 0.12 -2.57
C TRP A 78 -1.44 0.62 -1.14
N LEU A 79 -2.07 1.77 -0.88
CA LEU A 79 -2.18 2.34 0.45
C LEU A 79 -3.65 2.31 0.87
N GLU A 80 -3.89 2.08 2.14
CA GLU A 80 -5.24 2.14 2.67
C GLU A 80 -5.24 2.68 4.10
N ASP A 81 -6.39 3.18 4.54
CA ASP A 81 -6.56 3.63 5.92
C ASP A 81 -6.17 2.48 6.86
N ALA A 82 -5.32 2.80 7.85
CA ALA A 82 -4.79 1.79 8.77
C ALA A 82 -5.88 1.06 9.55
N ARG A 83 -7.07 1.67 9.70
CA ARG A 83 -8.19 1.06 10.42
C ARG A 83 -8.93 0.00 9.60
N LEU A 84 -8.73 -0.01 8.29
CA LEU A 84 -9.53 -0.86 7.40
C LEU A 84 -9.32 -2.36 7.63
N MET A 85 -8.12 -2.77 7.98
CA MET A 85 -7.86 -4.19 8.29
C MET A 85 -8.75 -4.72 9.41
N ASP A 86 -8.80 -3.97 10.52
CA ASP A 86 -9.63 -4.37 11.67
C ASP A 86 -11.12 -4.25 11.36
N ILE A 87 -11.51 -3.24 10.59
CA ILE A 87 -12.91 -3.07 10.19
C ILE A 87 -13.38 -4.27 9.37
N ARG A 88 -12.58 -4.73 8.40
CA ARG A 88 -12.91 -5.93 7.62
C ARG A 88 -13.05 -7.14 8.52
N LYS A 89 -12.11 -7.30 9.45
CA LYS A 89 -12.08 -8.44 10.37
C LYS A 89 -13.30 -8.47 11.26
N GLN A 90 -13.66 -7.32 11.83
CA GLN A 90 -14.85 -7.19 12.70
C GLN A 90 -16.15 -7.41 11.94
N ALA A 91 -16.20 -6.98 10.67
CA ALA A 91 -17.37 -7.17 9.82
C ALA A 91 -17.48 -8.59 9.26
N GLY A 92 -16.43 -9.40 9.37
CA GLY A 92 -16.44 -10.77 8.85
C GLY A 92 -16.39 -10.87 7.33
N VAL A 93 -15.95 -9.80 6.65
CA VAL A 93 -15.77 -9.81 5.19
C VAL A 93 -14.38 -10.35 4.85
N GLU A 94 -14.13 -10.58 3.56
CA GLU A 94 -12.83 -11.10 3.13
C GLU A 94 -11.71 -10.09 3.41
N PRO A 95 -10.46 -10.57 3.62
CA PRO A 95 -9.34 -9.69 4.05
C PRO A 95 -8.97 -8.57 3.10
N TYR A 96 -9.35 -8.68 1.83
CA TYR A 96 -9.05 -7.68 0.81
C TYR A 96 -10.30 -7.02 0.24
N TRP A 97 -11.41 -7.09 1.00
CA TRP A 97 -12.63 -6.41 0.60
C TRP A 97 -12.35 -4.96 0.21
N VAL A 98 -12.85 -4.54 -0.96
CA VAL A 98 -12.62 -3.21 -1.50
C VAL A 98 -13.83 -2.34 -1.18
N PRO A 99 -13.65 -1.22 -0.46
CA PRO A 99 -14.75 -0.30 -0.21
C PRO A 99 -15.32 0.23 -1.53
N PRO A 100 -16.65 0.28 -1.67
CA PRO A 100 -17.25 0.89 -2.86
C PRO A 100 -16.97 2.39 -2.91
N SER A 101 -17.11 2.96 -4.09
CA SER A 101 -16.91 4.40 -4.29
C SER A 101 -17.77 5.20 -3.33
N GLY A 102 -17.16 6.17 -2.65
CA GLY A 102 -17.86 7.02 -1.68
C GLY A 102 -18.00 6.42 -0.28
N TRP A 103 -17.64 5.17 -0.09
CA TRP A 103 -17.67 4.56 1.24
C TRP A 103 -16.63 5.24 2.15
N LYS A 104 -17.03 5.49 3.40
CA LYS A 104 -16.16 6.12 4.40
C LYS A 104 -16.13 5.29 5.66
N ILE A 105 -15.05 5.43 6.44
CA ILE A 105 -14.94 4.81 7.75
C ILE A 105 -16.17 5.17 8.59
N GLY A 106 -16.80 4.17 9.14
CA GLY A 106 -18.05 4.30 9.90
C GLY A 106 -19.29 3.91 9.11
N ASP A 107 -19.18 3.80 7.79
CA ASP A 107 -20.29 3.34 6.97
C ASP A 107 -20.50 1.83 7.13
N VAL A 108 -21.73 1.40 6.90
CA VAL A 108 -22.08 -0.03 6.95
C VAL A 108 -21.37 -0.76 5.82
N ILE A 109 -20.87 -1.94 6.12
CA ILE A 109 -20.31 -2.85 5.11
C ILE A 109 -21.42 -3.78 4.65
N THR A 110 -21.69 -3.75 3.35
CA THR A 110 -22.59 -4.71 2.73
C THR A 110 -21.78 -5.58 1.77
N GLU A 111 -21.89 -6.88 1.94
CA GLU A 111 -21.24 -7.85 1.07
C GLU A 111 -22.30 -8.46 0.17
N ASN A 112 -22.15 -8.22 -1.12
CA ASN A 112 -23.07 -8.77 -2.11
C ASN A 112 -22.43 -9.88 -2.90
#